data_2e3818b9f27ac2209f56fcd7bd50f64f
#
_entry.id   2e3818b9f27ac2209f56fcd7bd50f64f
#
_cell.length_a   1.000
_cell.length_b   1.000
_cell.length_c   1.000
_cell.angle_alpha   90.00
_cell.angle_beta   90.00
_cell.angle_gamma   90.00
#
_symmetry.space_group_name_H-M   'P 1'
#
loop_
_entity.id
_entity.type
_entity.pdbx_description
1 polymer ?
#
loop_
_entity_poly.entity_id
_entity_poly.type
_entity_poly.pdbx_seq_one_letter_code
_entity_poly.pdbx_strand_id
1 'polypeptide(L)'
;VTAATTKFSKRNSGQFAKLGDVCVRAAGAVPGNVILFFPSYTVMEEVHKQIHGKITKELLKEHPNMSKEEKQKLLKEFKNTHLAGGVLLAVIGGSFSEGIDLPGTLLNGVIIVGLPLGQPDLETKELIRYYDTRFSRGWDYGYVFPAFTKALQSAGRCIRSETDRGVIVFVDERYAWESYYRCFPSDMTPKMTEFYEEAIKEFFRKKEPQSHNL
;
A
#
# COMPACT_ATOMS: atom_id res chain seq x y z
N VAL A 1 -2.90 8.62 -6.14
CA VAL A 1 -1.82 9.37 -6.82
C VAL A 1 -1.51 8.69 -8.15
N THR A 2 -1.67 9.41 -9.26
CA THR A 2 -1.57 8.87 -10.63
C THR A 2 -0.26 9.28 -11.36
N ALA A 3 0.59 10.04 -10.69
CA ALA A 3 1.83 10.58 -11.27
C ALA A 3 2.89 9.51 -11.60
N ALA A 4 2.74 8.28 -11.12
CA ALA A 4 3.69 7.18 -11.28
C ALA A 4 2.98 5.84 -11.48
N THR A 5 3.70 4.83 -11.95
CA THR A 5 3.15 3.48 -12.17
C THR A 5 4.22 2.40 -12.00
N THR A 6 3.77 1.23 -11.56
CA THR A 6 4.61 0.01 -11.52
C THR A 6 4.37 -0.91 -12.72
N LYS A 7 3.64 -0.45 -13.74
CA LYS A 7 3.36 -1.23 -14.96
C LYS A 7 4.67 -1.71 -15.60
N PHE A 8 4.79 -3.01 -15.86
CA PHE A 8 6.03 -3.65 -16.31
C PHE A 8 6.64 -2.95 -17.54
N SER A 9 5.82 -2.63 -18.54
CA SER A 9 6.27 -1.97 -19.79
C SER A 9 6.77 -0.52 -19.60
N LYS A 10 6.53 0.09 -18.45
CA LYS A 10 6.98 1.46 -18.12
C LYS A 10 8.12 1.49 -17.09
N ARG A 11 8.60 0.33 -16.61
CA ARG A 11 9.67 0.27 -15.61
C ARG A 11 11.00 0.71 -16.19
N ASN A 12 11.54 1.77 -15.64
CA ASN A 12 12.88 2.31 -15.93
C ASN A 12 13.33 3.16 -14.72
N SER A 13 14.57 3.60 -14.71
CA SER A 13 15.14 4.39 -13.62
C SER A 13 14.36 5.69 -13.33
N GLY A 14 13.91 6.38 -14.37
CA GLY A 14 13.10 7.61 -14.23
C GLY A 14 11.73 7.33 -13.58
N GLN A 15 11.12 6.20 -13.90
CA GLN A 15 9.86 5.81 -13.29
C GLN A 15 10.03 5.40 -11.82
N PHE A 16 11.10 4.68 -11.50
CA PHE A 16 11.43 4.37 -10.08
C PHE A 16 11.78 5.61 -9.27
N ALA A 17 12.45 6.60 -9.88
CA ALA A 17 12.71 7.88 -9.24
C ALA A 17 11.40 8.63 -8.91
N LYS A 18 10.43 8.65 -9.83
CA LYS A 18 9.08 9.24 -9.60
C LYS A 18 8.34 8.50 -8.47
N LEU A 19 8.35 7.16 -8.48
CA LEU A 19 7.75 6.36 -7.40
C LEU A 19 8.41 6.68 -6.07
N GLY A 20 9.74 6.77 -6.04
CA GLY A 20 10.49 7.14 -4.85
C GLY A 20 10.12 8.51 -4.31
N ASP A 21 10.03 9.52 -5.18
CA ASP A 21 9.63 10.88 -4.79
C ASP A 21 8.22 10.89 -4.15
N VAL A 22 7.25 10.24 -4.79
CA VAL A 22 5.90 10.10 -4.23
C VAL A 22 5.94 9.41 -2.87
N CYS A 23 6.70 8.32 -2.70
CA CYS A 23 6.81 7.59 -1.44
C CYS A 23 7.42 8.46 -0.32
N VAL A 24 8.51 9.20 -0.61
CA VAL A 24 9.15 10.11 0.35
C VAL A 24 8.19 11.19 0.81
N ARG A 25 7.52 11.86 -0.12
CA ARG A 25 6.60 12.97 0.15
C ARG A 25 5.37 12.50 0.92
N ALA A 26 4.74 11.41 0.47
CA ALA A 26 3.55 10.85 1.13
C ALA A 26 3.89 10.34 2.55
N ALA A 27 4.97 9.57 2.71
CA ALA A 27 5.40 9.08 4.02
C ALA A 27 5.81 10.21 4.96
N GLY A 28 6.44 11.26 4.44
CA GLY A 28 6.81 12.46 5.21
C GLY A 28 5.59 13.29 5.68
N ALA A 29 4.49 13.26 4.93
CA ALA A 29 3.28 13.99 5.28
C ALA A 29 2.44 13.29 6.37
N VAL A 30 2.59 11.99 6.57
CA VAL A 30 1.89 11.21 7.62
C VAL A 30 2.65 11.35 8.93
N PRO A 31 2.04 11.72 10.06
CA PRO A 31 2.69 11.65 11.37
C PRO A 31 2.86 10.19 11.83
N GLY A 32 3.90 9.90 12.63
CA GLY A 32 4.15 8.55 13.16
C GLY A 32 4.47 7.52 12.08
N ASN A 33 4.01 6.29 12.27
CA ASN A 33 4.39 5.14 11.45
C ASN A 33 3.59 5.00 10.15
N VAL A 34 4.30 4.55 9.10
CA VAL A 34 3.75 4.30 7.77
C VAL A 34 4.27 2.97 7.23
N ILE A 35 3.40 2.18 6.60
CA ILE A 35 3.83 1.01 5.83
C ILE A 35 3.69 1.31 4.33
N LEU A 36 4.73 1.02 3.56
CA LEU A 36 4.71 1.03 2.11
C LEU A 36 4.64 -0.41 1.60
N PHE A 37 3.53 -0.77 0.98
CA PHE A 37 3.36 -2.10 0.37
C PHE A 37 3.65 -2.07 -1.12
N PHE A 38 4.53 -2.95 -1.57
CA PHE A 38 4.98 -3.09 -2.95
C PHE A 38 4.44 -4.36 -3.61
N PRO A 39 4.29 -4.39 -4.95
CA PRO A 39 3.78 -5.56 -5.65
C PRO A 39 4.77 -6.73 -5.71
N SER A 40 6.05 -6.49 -5.45
CA SER A 40 7.11 -7.50 -5.40
C SER A 40 8.36 -6.97 -4.71
N TYR A 41 9.22 -7.87 -4.24
CA TYR A 41 10.54 -7.52 -3.70
C TYR A 41 11.41 -6.75 -4.70
N THR A 42 11.38 -7.10 -5.99
CA THR A 42 12.11 -6.37 -7.02
C THR A 42 11.71 -4.91 -7.10
N VAL A 43 10.41 -4.60 -7.13
CA VAL A 43 9.93 -3.21 -7.16
C VAL A 43 10.27 -2.50 -5.85
N MET A 44 10.15 -3.17 -4.72
CA MET A 44 10.52 -2.64 -3.41
C MET A 44 12.00 -2.24 -3.37
N GLU A 45 12.92 -3.10 -3.83
CA GLU A 45 14.35 -2.82 -3.85
C GLU A 45 14.69 -1.64 -4.78
N GLU A 46 14.10 -1.57 -5.97
CA GLU A 46 14.33 -0.46 -6.88
C GLU A 46 13.85 0.88 -6.29
N VAL A 47 12.69 0.89 -5.64
CA VAL A 47 12.19 2.10 -4.95
C VAL A 47 13.04 2.38 -3.70
N HIS A 48 13.44 1.36 -2.93
CA HIS A 48 14.32 1.52 -1.78
C HIS A 48 15.61 2.28 -2.13
N LYS A 49 16.25 1.95 -3.26
CA LYS A 49 17.45 2.68 -3.76
C LYS A 49 17.17 4.17 -3.98
N GLN A 50 15.93 4.54 -4.37
CA GLN A 50 15.56 5.92 -4.64
C GLN A 50 15.22 6.72 -3.38
N ILE A 51 14.74 6.06 -2.32
CA ILE A 51 14.26 6.71 -1.09
C ILE A 51 15.28 6.67 0.04
N HIS A 52 16.28 5.78 -0.02
CA HIS A 52 17.33 5.66 0.98
C HIS A 52 18.08 7.00 1.14
N GLY A 53 18.20 7.48 2.36
CA GLY A 53 18.80 8.78 2.67
C GLY A 53 17.93 10.01 2.39
N LYS A 54 16.72 9.84 1.80
CA LYS A 54 15.76 10.94 1.59
C LYS A 54 14.62 10.93 2.59
N ILE A 55 14.29 9.76 3.15
CA ILE A 55 13.30 9.62 4.21
C ILE A 55 13.95 10.03 5.53
N THR A 56 13.30 10.94 6.26
CA THR A 56 13.76 11.45 7.57
C THR A 56 13.37 10.54 8.73
N LYS A 57 12.40 9.65 8.51
CA LYS A 57 11.95 8.65 9.47
C LYS A 57 12.86 7.44 9.46
N GLU A 58 12.83 6.64 10.53
CA GLU A 58 13.52 5.35 10.57
C GLU A 58 13.00 4.42 9.48
N LEU A 59 13.89 3.93 8.61
CA LEU A 59 13.55 3.09 7.47
C LEU A 59 13.83 1.63 7.77
N LEU A 60 12.78 0.85 7.86
CA LEU A 60 12.79 -0.60 8.09
C LEU A 60 12.36 -1.33 6.81
N LYS A 61 12.85 -2.54 6.59
CA LYS A 61 12.57 -3.27 5.36
C LYS A 61 12.37 -4.77 5.62
N GLU A 62 11.29 -5.30 5.07
CA GLU A 62 11.05 -6.73 4.97
C GLU A 62 12.04 -7.38 3.98
N HIS A 63 12.43 -8.62 4.21
CA HIS A 63 13.17 -9.41 3.24
C HIS A 63 12.50 -10.77 2.97
N PRO A 64 12.79 -11.41 1.82
CA PRO A 64 12.23 -12.72 1.52
C PRO A 64 12.60 -13.77 2.57
N ASN A 65 11.71 -14.71 2.81
CA ASN A 65 11.95 -15.89 3.67
C ASN A 65 12.30 -15.53 5.14
N MET A 66 11.78 -14.42 5.66
CA MET A 66 11.94 -14.09 7.08
C MET A 66 11.42 -15.20 7.98
N SER A 67 12.22 -15.59 8.98
CA SER A 67 11.76 -16.45 10.06
C SER A 67 10.69 -15.75 10.90
N LYS A 68 9.98 -16.53 11.72
CA LYS A 68 8.98 -15.99 12.64
C LYS A 68 9.63 -15.01 13.64
N GLU A 69 10.83 -15.33 14.11
CA GLU A 69 11.61 -14.54 15.05
C GLU A 69 12.04 -13.21 14.44
N GLU A 70 12.56 -13.23 13.20
CA GLU A 70 12.95 -12.03 12.46
C GLU A 70 11.74 -11.12 12.21
N LYS A 71 10.61 -11.69 11.81
CA LYS A 71 9.36 -10.95 11.65
C LYS A 71 8.93 -10.27 12.95
N GLN A 72 8.96 -11.00 14.08
CA GLN A 72 8.59 -10.45 15.38
C GLN A 72 9.55 -9.34 15.83
N LYS A 73 10.85 -9.52 15.60
CA LYS A 73 11.87 -8.51 15.89
C LYS A 73 11.62 -7.23 15.10
N LEU A 74 11.48 -7.34 13.79
CA LEU A 74 11.22 -6.21 12.90
C LEU A 74 9.91 -5.48 13.26
N LEU A 75 8.87 -6.24 13.58
CA LEU A 75 7.59 -5.67 14.03
C LEU A 75 7.73 -4.91 15.36
N LYS A 76 8.52 -5.43 16.29
CA LYS A 76 8.80 -4.76 17.57
C LYS A 76 9.60 -3.47 17.35
N GLU A 77 10.61 -3.50 16.51
CA GLU A 77 11.37 -2.31 16.10
C GLU A 77 10.45 -1.26 15.50
N PHE A 78 9.61 -1.64 14.54
CA PHE A 78 8.65 -0.74 13.92
C PHE A 78 7.62 -0.15 14.90
N LYS A 79 7.13 -0.94 15.87
CA LYS A 79 6.25 -0.41 16.92
C LYS A 79 6.94 0.65 17.79
N ASN A 80 8.21 0.48 18.07
CA ASN A 80 8.98 1.40 18.92
C ASN A 80 9.20 2.77 18.23
N THR A 81 9.13 2.86 16.91
CA THR A 81 9.31 4.12 16.17
C THR A 81 8.05 5.02 16.16
N HIS A 82 6.92 4.58 16.74
CA HIS A 82 5.62 5.26 16.56
C HIS A 82 5.59 6.76 16.94
N LEU A 83 6.39 7.19 17.90
CA LEU A 83 6.47 8.60 18.30
C LEU A 83 7.35 9.43 17.36
N ALA A 84 8.52 8.91 16.99
CA ALA A 84 9.45 9.57 16.06
C ALA A 84 9.05 9.39 14.60
N GLY A 85 8.32 8.35 14.30
CA GLY A 85 7.89 7.92 12.98
C GLY A 85 8.85 6.93 12.34
N GLY A 86 8.31 5.80 11.90
CA GLY A 86 8.99 4.77 11.13
C GLY A 86 8.33 4.55 9.77
N VAL A 87 9.10 4.09 8.82
CA VAL A 87 8.64 3.64 7.51
C VAL A 87 9.03 2.19 7.32
N LEU A 88 8.06 1.29 7.23
CA LEU A 88 8.29 -0.12 6.93
C LEU A 88 8.01 -0.38 5.45
N LEU A 89 9.00 -0.88 4.73
CA LEU A 89 8.84 -1.39 3.38
C LEU A 89 8.45 -2.87 3.44
N ALA A 90 7.32 -3.22 2.84
CA ALA A 90 6.79 -4.58 2.83
C ALA A 90 6.23 -4.96 1.45
N VAL A 91 5.98 -6.24 1.22
CA VAL A 91 5.44 -6.74 -0.04
C VAL A 91 4.01 -7.22 0.15
N ILE A 92 3.12 -6.92 -0.79
CA ILE A 92 1.75 -7.43 -0.82
C ILE A 92 1.79 -8.96 -0.94
N GLY A 93 1.17 -9.65 0.02
CA GLY A 93 1.28 -11.11 0.16
C GLY A 93 2.57 -11.58 0.84
N GLY A 94 3.44 -10.67 1.30
CA GLY A 94 4.63 -10.97 2.11
C GLY A 94 4.32 -11.11 3.61
N SER A 95 5.39 -11.15 4.41
CA SER A 95 5.31 -11.44 5.85
C SER A 95 4.48 -10.43 6.66
N PHE A 96 4.36 -9.18 6.19
CA PHE A 96 3.64 -8.11 6.86
C PHE A 96 2.27 -7.79 6.23
N SER A 97 1.92 -8.45 5.14
CA SER A 97 0.61 -8.31 4.49
C SER A 97 -0.53 -8.91 5.32
N GLU A 98 -0.21 -9.93 6.14
CA GLU A 98 -1.18 -10.63 6.99
C GLU A 98 -0.62 -10.86 8.39
N GLY A 99 -1.52 -11.04 9.37
CA GLY A 99 -1.16 -11.46 10.72
C GLY A 99 -0.34 -10.46 11.54
N ILE A 100 -0.35 -9.16 11.18
CA ILE A 100 0.22 -8.11 12.03
C ILE A 100 -0.90 -7.32 12.71
N ASP A 101 -0.65 -6.91 13.94
CA ASP A 101 -1.56 -6.08 14.72
C ASP A 101 -0.88 -4.78 15.15
N LEU A 102 -1.43 -3.65 14.66
CA LEU A 102 -0.93 -2.29 14.87
C LEU A 102 -2.10 -1.37 15.22
N PRO A 103 -2.71 -1.55 16.42
CA PRO A 103 -3.89 -0.78 16.81
C PRO A 103 -3.56 0.69 17.10
N GLY A 104 -4.56 1.54 16.93
CA GLY A 104 -4.51 2.95 17.28
C GLY A 104 -3.40 3.71 16.56
N THR A 105 -2.60 4.45 17.31
CA THR A 105 -1.52 5.30 16.78
C THR A 105 -0.25 4.55 16.36
N LEU A 106 -0.22 3.22 16.46
CA LEU A 106 0.93 2.43 16.02
C LEU A 106 1.09 2.38 14.50
N LEU A 107 0.04 2.72 13.74
CA LEU A 107 0.08 2.84 12.28
C LEU A 107 -0.87 3.95 11.82
N ASN A 108 -0.32 5.03 11.29
CA ASN A 108 -1.09 6.19 10.85
C ASN A 108 -1.26 6.27 9.33
N GLY A 109 -0.51 5.49 8.56
CA GLY A 109 -0.64 5.48 7.12
C GLY A 109 -0.23 4.18 6.46
N VAL A 110 -0.93 3.85 5.38
CA VAL A 110 -0.55 2.79 4.45
C VAL A 110 -0.47 3.36 3.04
N ILE A 111 0.63 3.09 2.37
CA ILE A 111 0.85 3.49 0.98
C ILE A 111 0.96 2.23 0.14
N ILE A 112 0.01 2.01 -0.76
CA ILE A 112 -0.01 0.89 -1.69
C ILE A 112 0.67 1.35 -2.98
N VAL A 113 1.88 0.87 -3.23
CA VAL A 113 2.70 1.24 -4.39
C VAL A 113 2.49 0.22 -5.50
N GLY A 114 1.68 0.57 -6.48
CA GLY A 114 1.38 -0.32 -7.60
C GLY A 114 0.28 -1.34 -7.33
N LEU A 115 0.08 -2.22 -8.30
CA LEU A 115 -0.85 -3.35 -8.24
C LEU A 115 -0.05 -4.66 -8.30
N PRO A 116 -0.37 -5.66 -7.48
CA PRO A 116 0.31 -6.97 -7.47
C PRO A 116 -0.12 -7.86 -8.65
N LEU A 117 -0.04 -7.30 -9.86
CA LEU A 117 -0.32 -7.97 -11.12
C LEU A 117 1.01 -8.55 -11.66
N GLY A 118 1.32 -9.77 -11.28
CA GLY A 118 2.46 -10.53 -11.80
C GLY A 118 2.17 -11.16 -13.17
N GLN A 119 3.15 -11.86 -13.72
CA GLN A 119 2.88 -12.72 -14.89
C GLN A 119 1.99 -13.89 -14.43
N PRO A 120 0.85 -14.16 -15.10
CA PRO A 120 -0.02 -15.26 -14.72
C PRO A 120 0.73 -16.61 -14.80
N ASP A 121 0.78 -17.32 -13.69
CA ASP A 121 1.23 -18.70 -13.62
C ASP A 121 0.18 -19.67 -14.21
N LEU A 122 0.45 -20.96 -14.15
CA LEU A 122 -0.45 -21.98 -14.70
C LEU A 122 -1.82 -21.95 -14.01
N GLU A 123 -1.84 -21.86 -12.69
CA GLU A 123 -3.08 -21.83 -11.90
C GLU A 123 -3.92 -20.59 -12.25
N THR A 124 -3.30 -19.42 -12.29
CA THR A 124 -3.95 -18.16 -12.69
C THR A 124 -4.51 -18.25 -14.12
N LYS A 125 -3.77 -18.86 -15.06
CA LYS A 125 -4.26 -19.05 -16.44
C LYS A 125 -5.47 -19.95 -16.51
N GLU A 126 -5.50 -21.03 -15.74
CA GLU A 126 -6.65 -21.94 -15.69
C GLU A 126 -7.86 -21.29 -15.00
N LEU A 127 -7.65 -20.48 -13.96
CA LEU A 127 -8.71 -19.67 -13.38
C LEU A 127 -9.30 -18.66 -14.37
N ILE A 128 -8.44 -17.96 -15.12
CA ILE A 128 -8.88 -17.05 -16.18
C ILE A 128 -9.74 -17.81 -17.19
N ARG A 129 -9.26 -18.97 -17.67
CA ARG A 129 -9.99 -19.78 -18.64
C ARG A 129 -11.35 -20.27 -18.09
N TYR A 130 -11.37 -20.76 -16.86
CA TYR A 130 -12.59 -21.22 -16.19
C TYR A 130 -13.64 -20.09 -16.10
N TYR A 131 -13.24 -18.94 -15.61
CA TYR A 131 -14.15 -17.80 -15.47
C TYR A 131 -14.55 -17.19 -16.82
N ASP A 132 -13.68 -17.27 -17.81
CA ASP A 132 -14.01 -16.80 -19.17
C ASP A 132 -15.09 -17.67 -19.81
N THR A 133 -14.93 -19.00 -19.72
CA THR A 133 -15.91 -19.96 -20.22
C THR A 133 -17.28 -19.81 -19.55
N ARG A 134 -17.29 -19.50 -18.25
CA ARG A 134 -18.53 -19.49 -17.46
C ARG A 134 -19.23 -18.13 -17.42
N PHE A 135 -18.48 -17.03 -17.48
CA PHE A 135 -18.99 -15.68 -17.26
C PHE A 135 -18.53 -14.66 -18.31
N SER A 136 -17.73 -15.05 -19.30
CA SER A 136 -17.10 -14.17 -20.29
C SER A 136 -16.30 -13.02 -19.62
N ARG A 137 -15.73 -13.27 -18.46
CA ARG A 137 -14.96 -12.31 -17.62
C ARG A 137 -13.77 -12.97 -16.95
N GLY A 138 -13.07 -13.82 -17.68
CA GLY A 138 -11.93 -14.57 -17.15
C GLY A 138 -10.84 -13.68 -16.57
N TRP A 139 -10.47 -12.62 -17.29
CA TRP A 139 -9.45 -11.69 -16.85
C TRP A 139 -9.81 -10.95 -15.55
N ASP A 140 -11.06 -10.48 -15.44
CA ASP A 140 -11.53 -9.80 -14.24
C ASP A 140 -11.51 -10.71 -13.01
N TYR A 141 -12.18 -11.87 -13.10
CA TYR A 141 -12.36 -12.77 -11.95
C TYR A 141 -11.14 -13.62 -11.64
N GLY A 142 -10.40 -14.05 -12.66
CA GLY A 142 -9.24 -14.92 -12.48
C GLY A 142 -7.94 -14.17 -12.16
N TYR A 143 -7.87 -12.86 -12.41
CA TYR A 143 -6.61 -12.13 -12.29
C TYR A 143 -6.73 -10.76 -11.61
N VAL A 144 -7.59 -9.87 -12.14
CA VAL A 144 -7.65 -8.48 -11.63
C VAL A 144 -8.20 -8.41 -10.22
N PHE A 145 -9.37 -9.00 -9.98
CA PHE A 145 -10.03 -8.94 -8.67
C PHE A 145 -9.22 -9.61 -7.56
N PRO A 146 -8.62 -10.79 -7.73
CA PRO A 146 -7.73 -11.37 -6.72
C PRO A 146 -6.55 -10.46 -6.36
N ALA A 147 -5.89 -9.87 -7.37
CA ALA A 147 -4.79 -8.95 -7.14
C ALA A 147 -5.24 -7.66 -6.42
N PHE A 148 -6.39 -7.11 -6.84
CA PHE A 148 -6.95 -5.91 -6.21
C PHE A 148 -7.37 -6.17 -4.76
N THR A 149 -7.97 -7.33 -4.49
CA THR A 149 -8.35 -7.76 -3.13
C THR A 149 -7.11 -7.84 -2.21
N LYS A 150 -6.00 -8.40 -2.68
CA LYS A 150 -4.74 -8.42 -1.90
C LYS A 150 -4.24 -7.01 -1.57
N ALA A 151 -4.34 -6.07 -2.52
CA ALA A 151 -3.97 -4.68 -2.28
C ALA A 151 -4.91 -4.02 -1.23
N LEU A 152 -6.21 -4.25 -1.30
CA LEU A 152 -7.19 -3.76 -0.33
C LEU A 152 -6.98 -4.37 1.06
N GLN A 153 -6.69 -5.66 1.16
CA GLN A 153 -6.36 -6.33 2.42
C GLN A 153 -5.13 -5.71 3.09
N SER A 154 -4.10 -5.39 2.30
CA SER A 154 -2.92 -4.67 2.80
C SER A 154 -3.26 -3.24 3.23
N ALA A 155 -4.11 -2.54 2.48
CA ALA A 155 -4.60 -1.21 2.82
C ALA A 155 -5.40 -1.20 4.14
N GLY A 156 -6.24 -2.21 4.36
CA GLY A 156 -7.04 -2.39 5.58
C GLY A 156 -6.24 -2.58 6.87
N ARG A 157 -4.90 -2.67 6.79
CA ARG A 157 -4.04 -2.69 7.99
C ARG A 157 -4.04 -1.35 8.73
N CYS A 158 -4.40 -0.27 8.05
CA CYS A 158 -4.41 1.08 8.61
C CYS A 158 -5.59 1.35 9.55
N ILE A 159 -6.75 0.75 9.27
CA ILE A 159 -8.01 1.02 10.00
C ILE A 159 -8.63 -0.33 10.37
N ARG A 160 -8.81 -0.59 11.67
CA ARG A 160 -9.34 -1.85 12.22
C ARG A 160 -10.53 -1.66 13.14
N SER A 161 -10.63 -0.49 13.74
CA SER A 161 -11.72 -0.12 14.63
C SER A 161 -12.34 1.22 14.21
N GLU A 162 -13.51 1.52 14.73
CA GLU A 162 -14.20 2.79 14.48
C GLU A 162 -13.44 4.01 15.02
N THR A 163 -12.52 3.78 15.97
CA THR A 163 -11.69 4.83 16.56
C THR A 163 -10.32 4.98 15.91
N ASP A 164 -9.93 4.06 15.01
CA ASP A 164 -8.65 4.18 14.32
C ASP A 164 -8.69 5.31 13.29
N ARG A 165 -7.62 6.08 13.27
CA ARG A 165 -7.47 7.21 12.37
C ARG A 165 -6.20 7.09 11.55
N GLY A 166 -6.35 6.96 10.23
CA GLY A 166 -5.20 6.83 9.34
C GLY A 166 -5.53 7.18 7.91
N VAL A 167 -4.51 7.24 7.09
CA VAL A 167 -4.65 7.51 5.66
C VAL A 167 -4.20 6.31 4.83
N ILE A 168 -4.92 6.06 3.74
CA ILE A 168 -4.56 5.07 2.74
C ILE A 168 -4.27 5.81 1.44
N VAL A 169 -3.09 5.58 0.86
CA VAL A 169 -2.66 6.21 -0.39
C VAL A 169 -2.37 5.14 -1.43
N PHE A 170 -3.10 5.15 -2.53
CA PHE A 170 -2.85 4.28 -3.68
C PHE A 170 -1.98 5.02 -4.71
N VAL A 171 -0.83 4.46 -5.06
CA VAL A 171 0.17 5.06 -5.94
C VAL A 171 0.35 4.21 -7.18
N ASP A 172 -0.48 4.43 -8.17
CA ASP A 172 -0.35 3.92 -9.54
C ASP A 172 -1.41 4.57 -10.44
N GLU A 173 -1.05 4.93 -11.68
CA GLU A 173 -2.00 5.50 -12.65
C GLU A 173 -3.22 4.61 -12.90
N ARG A 174 -3.04 3.28 -12.80
CA ARG A 174 -4.08 2.29 -13.06
C ARG A 174 -5.25 2.35 -12.09
N TYR A 175 -5.07 2.83 -10.87
CA TYR A 175 -6.18 3.00 -9.93
C TYR A 175 -7.23 4.03 -10.42
N ALA A 176 -6.86 4.91 -11.36
CA ALA A 176 -7.76 5.85 -12.02
C ALA A 176 -8.45 5.29 -13.26
N TRP A 177 -8.02 4.16 -13.80
CA TRP A 177 -8.67 3.56 -14.96
C TRP A 177 -10.01 2.93 -14.56
N GLU A 178 -11.05 3.16 -15.32
CA GLU A 178 -12.41 2.69 -15.04
C GLU A 178 -12.46 1.18 -14.71
N SER A 179 -11.70 0.37 -15.48
CA SER A 179 -11.60 -1.08 -15.28
C SER A 179 -11.06 -1.50 -13.92
N TYR A 180 -10.23 -0.66 -13.27
CA TYR A 180 -9.70 -0.91 -11.93
C TYR A 180 -10.42 -0.11 -10.86
N TYR A 181 -10.87 1.13 -11.17
CA TYR A 181 -11.59 1.96 -10.21
C TYR A 181 -12.88 1.28 -9.71
N ARG A 182 -13.59 0.57 -10.59
CA ARG A 182 -14.78 -0.23 -10.23
C ARG A 182 -14.51 -1.38 -9.26
N CYS A 183 -13.23 -1.73 -9.00
CA CYS A 183 -12.85 -2.78 -8.05
C CYS A 183 -12.82 -2.27 -6.60
N PHE A 184 -12.90 -0.96 -6.36
CA PHE A 184 -13.05 -0.43 -5.01
C PHE A 184 -14.43 -0.78 -4.46
N PRO A 185 -14.54 -1.14 -3.17
CA PRO A 185 -15.82 -1.31 -2.50
C PRO A 185 -16.67 -0.04 -2.58
N SER A 186 -17.99 -0.19 -2.58
CA SER A 186 -18.94 0.93 -2.72
C SER A 186 -18.85 1.98 -1.61
N ASP A 187 -18.35 1.58 -0.43
CA ASP A 187 -18.10 2.43 0.73
C ASP A 187 -16.72 3.10 0.69
N MET A 188 -15.87 2.74 -0.29
CA MET A 188 -14.54 3.33 -0.47
C MET A 188 -14.50 4.16 -1.77
N THR A 189 -14.45 5.48 -1.62
CA THR A 189 -14.35 6.44 -2.74
C THR A 189 -13.02 7.19 -2.70
N PRO A 190 -11.94 6.65 -3.27
CA PRO A 190 -10.63 7.29 -3.24
C PRO A 190 -10.65 8.63 -3.99
N LYS A 191 -10.18 9.69 -3.34
CA LYS A 191 -10.01 10.98 -3.97
C LYS A 191 -8.76 10.97 -4.86
N MET A 192 -8.92 11.23 -6.15
CA MET A 192 -7.79 11.42 -7.06
C MET A 192 -7.23 12.81 -6.93
N THR A 193 -5.94 12.93 -6.60
CA THR A 193 -5.28 14.21 -6.41
C THR A 193 -3.78 14.12 -6.63
N GLU A 194 -3.19 15.19 -7.12
CA GLU A 194 -1.75 15.42 -7.13
C GLU A 194 -1.30 16.19 -5.88
N PHE A 195 -2.22 16.82 -5.18
CA PHE A 195 -2.00 17.54 -3.90
C PHE A 195 -2.18 16.61 -2.70
N TYR A 196 -1.63 15.39 -2.79
CA TYR A 196 -1.78 14.37 -1.75
C TYR A 196 -1.09 14.73 -0.44
N GLU A 197 0.03 15.45 -0.47
CA GLU A 197 0.73 15.90 0.75
C GLU A 197 -0.14 16.84 1.59
N GLU A 198 -0.70 17.85 0.92
CA GLU A 198 -1.57 18.85 1.54
C GLU A 198 -2.83 18.16 2.09
N ALA A 199 -3.41 17.25 1.32
CA ALA A 199 -4.59 16.47 1.74
C ALA A 199 -4.30 15.60 2.98
N ILE A 200 -3.14 14.94 3.03
CA ILE A 200 -2.69 14.14 4.19
C ILE A 200 -2.49 15.05 5.40
N LYS A 201 -1.75 16.14 5.25
CA LYS A 201 -1.49 17.11 6.33
C LYS A 201 -2.78 17.73 6.86
N GLU A 202 -3.71 18.08 5.98
CA GLU A 202 -5.01 18.64 6.36
C GLU A 202 -5.84 17.61 7.14
N PHE A 203 -5.85 16.34 6.71
CA PHE A 203 -6.54 15.25 7.41
C PHE A 203 -6.08 15.13 8.86
N PHE A 204 -4.77 15.16 9.11
CA PHE A 204 -4.22 15.04 10.47
C PHE A 204 -4.33 16.32 11.30
N ARG A 205 -4.47 17.51 10.68
CA ARG A 205 -4.73 18.77 11.38
C ARG A 205 -6.16 18.90 11.90
N LYS A 206 -7.13 18.32 11.20
CA LYS A 206 -8.52 18.30 11.65
C LYS A 206 -8.61 17.40 12.88
N LYS A 207 -8.87 17.99 14.08
CA LYS A 207 -9.24 17.23 15.27
C LYS A 207 -10.54 16.47 15.00
N GLU A 208 -10.73 15.32 15.65
CA GLU A 208 -12.01 14.63 15.63
C GLU A 208 -13.14 15.61 16.00
N PRO A 209 -14.30 15.52 15.31
CA PRO A 209 -15.49 16.11 15.88
C PRO A 209 -15.70 15.43 17.23
N GLN A 210 -15.69 16.21 18.32
CA GLN A 210 -16.03 15.72 19.64
C GLN A 210 -17.39 15.02 19.51
N SER A 211 -17.42 13.71 19.74
CA SER A 211 -18.67 12.97 19.89
C SER A 211 -19.44 13.66 21.03
N HIS A 212 -20.45 14.43 20.67
CA HIS A 212 -21.42 14.87 21.64
C HIS A 212 -22.11 13.61 22.16
N ASN A 213 -21.78 13.21 23.38
CA ASN A 213 -22.56 12.25 24.14
C ASN A 213 -24.01 12.78 24.17
N LEU A 214 -24.90 12.05 23.54
CA LEU A 214 -26.34 12.11 23.77
C LEU A 214 -26.67 11.05 24.83
#